data_cfbc1a4dad84a49eadae7e0db72d7d60
#
_entry.id   cfbc1a4dad84a49eadae7e0db72d7d60
#
_cell.length_a   1.000
_cell.length_b   1.000
_cell.length_c   1.000
_cell.angle_alpha   90.00
_cell.angle_beta   90.00
_cell.angle_gamma   90.00
#
_symmetry.space_group_name_H-M   'P 1'
#
loop_
_entity.id
_entity.type
_entity.pdbx_description
1 polymer ?
#
loop_
_entity_poly.entity_id
_entity_poly.type
_entity_poly.pdbx_seq_one_letter_code
_entity_poly.pdbx_strand_id
1 'polypeptide(L)'
;MRRLLLLLLLFLPAAPAAALRAVSLMPSYTEIIFALGAGDDLVGVSSFCNYPPEAAKIEKTGDYLRPNIEKVYSLKPDVVFTGAWAGKSVVKQLSSLGVKVAALPEEKKAEDVLTTVRLIAAALGRKEAGAALSARLSAEFKSMPPAPKRPLKVYVEADDGGWTTGSESFLSDAVTRAGGRNVFGGEKRGYFQATWEEVLLLDPEAVILLSGSAREFEARPMAKDMAAVKAGRVITALDRDAFTRPGPRLPGEINRLRMLLYGAK
;
A
#
# COMPACT_ATOMS: atom_id res chain seq x y z
N MET A 1 36.95 -24.94 -59.87
CA MET A 1 35.89 -25.61 -59.09
C MET A 1 35.80 -24.97 -57.71
N ARG A 2 34.89 -24.03 -57.50
CA ARG A 2 34.65 -23.32 -56.23
C ARG A 2 33.61 -24.09 -55.44
N ARG A 3 33.98 -24.72 -54.31
CA ARG A 3 33.06 -25.36 -53.37
C ARG A 3 32.36 -24.30 -52.54
N LEU A 4 31.05 -24.13 -52.76
CA LEU A 4 30.16 -23.29 -51.97
C LEU A 4 29.84 -24.08 -50.69
N LEU A 5 30.37 -23.65 -49.54
CA LEU A 5 29.97 -24.19 -48.23
C LEU A 5 28.70 -23.47 -47.81
N LEU A 6 27.55 -24.14 -47.89
CA LEU A 6 26.29 -23.67 -47.31
C LEU A 6 26.39 -23.84 -45.77
N LEU A 7 26.52 -22.72 -45.04
CA LEU A 7 26.32 -22.68 -43.58
C LEU A 7 24.81 -22.76 -43.29
N LEU A 8 24.35 -23.92 -42.88
CA LEU A 8 23.01 -24.15 -42.39
C LEU A 8 22.94 -23.57 -40.95
N LEU A 9 22.47 -22.35 -40.77
CA LEU A 9 22.15 -21.78 -39.47
C LEU A 9 20.93 -22.53 -38.88
N LEU A 10 21.21 -23.47 -37.97
CA LEU A 10 20.18 -24.11 -37.15
C LEU A 10 19.57 -23.10 -36.22
N PHE A 11 18.39 -22.57 -36.59
CA PHE A 11 17.49 -21.86 -35.67
C PHE A 11 16.96 -22.88 -34.66
N LEU A 12 17.63 -23.03 -33.53
CA LEU A 12 17.05 -23.70 -32.36
C LEU A 12 15.96 -22.78 -31.80
N PRO A 13 14.69 -23.21 -31.73
CA PRO A 13 13.68 -22.45 -31.05
C PRO A 13 14.11 -22.32 -29.59
N ALA A 14 14.26 -21.07 -29.10
CA ALA A 14 14.49 -20.83 -27.69
C ALA A 14 13.30 -21.43 -26.92
N ALA A 15 13.56 -22.38 -26.02
CA ALA A 15 12.53 -22.89 -25.12
C ALA A 15 11.90 -21.72 -24.41
N PRO A 16 10.55 -21.62 -24.33
CA PRO A 16 9.91 -20.56 -23.58
C PRO A 16 10.46 -20.59 -22.14
N ALA A 17 11.04 -19.47 -21.70
CA ALA A 17 11.45 -19.34 -20.31
C ALA A 17 10.23 -19.64 -19.45
N ALA A 18 10.38 -20.57 -18.48
CA ALA A 18 9.29 -20.91 -17.57
C ALA A 18 8.76 -19.61 -16.94
N ALA A 19 7.45 -19.39 -17.01
CA ALA A 19 6.83 -18.21 -16.43
C ALA A 19 7.16 -18.16 -14.94
N LEU A 20 7.61 -17.00 -14.47
CA LEU A 20 7.95 -16.78 -13.05
C LEU A 20 6.68 -16.99 -12.21
N ARG A 21 6.81 -17.67 -11.09
CA ARG A 21 5.70 -17.95 -10.16
C ARG A 21 5.88 -17.13 -8.89
N ALA A 22 5.07 -16.11 -8.72
CA ALA A 22 5.13 -15.21 -7.59
C ALA A 22 3.92 -15.39 -6.64
N VAL A 23 4.16 -15.27 -5.34
CA VAL A 23 3.09 -15.12 -4.34
C VAL A 23 3.22 -13.75 -3.70
N SER A 24 2.11 -13.03 -3.60
CA SER A 24 2.05 -11.73 -2.94
C SER A 24 1.20 -11.83 -1.68
N LEU A 25 1.80 -11.64 -0.51
CA LEU A 25 1.08 -11.67 0.76
C LEU A 25 0.51 -10.31 1.17
N MET A 26 0.80 -9.24 0.40
CA MET A 26 0.33 -7.88 0.71
C MET A 26 -0.51 -7.29 -0.43
N PRO A 27 -1.67 -6.67 -0.13
CA PRO A 27 -2.49 -6.02 -1.15
C PRO A 27 -1.73 -4.94 -1.94
N SER A 28 -0.95 -4.08 -1.29
CA SER A 28 -0.15 -3.05 -1.95
C SER A 28 0.87 -3.64 -2.94
N TYR A 29 1.51 -4.75 -2.59
CA TYR A 29 2.46 -5.43 -3.47
C TYR A 29 1.77 -6.09 -4.66
N THR A 30 0.59 -6.68 -4.44
CA THR A 30 -0.25 -7.20 -5.53
C THR A 30 -0.58 -6.10 -6.54
N GLU A 31 -1.01 -4.93 -6.07
CA GLU A 31 -1.29 -3.77 -6.93
C GLU A 31 -0.04 -3.30 -7.71
N ILE A 32 1.13 -3.28 -7.05
CA ILE A 32 2.41 -2.94 -7.70
C ILE A 32 2.74 -3.98 -8.78
N ILE A 33 2.63 -5.29 -8.49
CA ILE A 33 2.92 -6.37 -9.44
C ILE A 33 2.04 -6.24 -10.69
N PHE A 34 0.75 -5.99 -10.52
CA PHE A 34 -0.14 -5.72 -11.65
C PHE A 34 0.26 -4.45 -12.43
N ALA A 35 0.62 -3.37 -11.74
CA ALA A 35 1.07 -2.13 -12.36
C ALA A 35 2.41 -2.27 -13.13
N LEU A 36 3.21 -3.27 -12.78
CA LEU A 36 4.43 -3.67 -13.51
C LEU A 36 4.16 -4.57 -14.72
N GLY A 37 2.88 -4.91 -15.00
CA GLY A 37 2.51 -5.83 -16.06
C GLY A 37 2.90 -7.29 -15.77
N ALA A 38 3.02 -7.67 -14.50
CA ALA A 38 3.42 -9.00 -14.04
C ALA A 38 2.28 -9.72 -13.28
N GLY A 39 1.01 -9.33 -13.52
CA GLY A 39 -0.14 -9.96 -12.89
C GLY A 39 -0.26 -11.46 -13.19
N ASP A 40 0.12 -11.88 -14.39
CA ASP A 40 0.08 -13.29 -14.83
C ASP A 40 1.14 -14.16 -14.14
N ASP A 41 2.17 -13.54 -13.55
CA ASP A 41 3.18 -14.23 -12.75
C ASP A 41 2.64 -14.61 -11.35
N LEU A 42 1.51 -14.04 -10.92
CA LEU A 42 0.93 -14.29 -9.60
C LEU A 42 0.16 -15.61 -9.56
N VAL A 43 0.67 -16.55 -8.77
CA VAL A 43 0.04 -17.86 -8.52
C VAL A 43 -0.70 -17.92 -7.17
N GLY A 44 -0.50 -16.93 -6.30
CA GLY A 44 -1.17 -16.83 -5.01
C GLY A 44 -1.11 -15.42 -4.45
N VAL A 45 -2.18 -15.01 -3.74
CA VAL A 45 -2.28 -13.70 -3.11
C VAL A 45 -2.97 -13.82 -1.74
N SER A 46 -2.82 -12.80 -0.87
CA SER A 46 -3.57 -12.81 0.40
C SER A 46 -5.07 -12.61 0.18
N SER A 47 -5.86 -12.98 1.19
CA SER A 47 -7.33 -12.86 1.16
C SER A 47 -7.81 -11.42 0.96
N PHE A 48 -6.99 -10.43 1.30
CA PHE A 48 -7.29 -9.00 1.17
C PHE A 48 -6.90 -8.39 -0.19
N CYS A 49 -6.28 -9.18 -1.08
CA CYS A 49 -5.93 -8.70 -2.43
C CYS A 49 -7.18 -8.74 -3.33
N ASN A 50 -7.77 -7.59 -3.55
CA ASN A 50 -9.02 -7.38 -4.28
C ASN A 50 -8.87 -6.41 -5.46
N TYR A 51 -7.69 -5.81 -5.64
CA TYR A 51 -7.44 -4.85 -6.72
C TYR A 51 -6.11 -5.18 -7.46
N PRO A 52 -6.08 -5.08 -8.81
CA PRO A 52 -7.26 -4.86 -9.68
C PRO A 52 -8.27 -6.04 -9.56
N PRO A 53 -9.46 -5.97 -10.20
CA PRO A 53 -10.49 -7.03 -10.08
C PRO A 53 -9.97 -8.43 -10.42
N GLU A 54 -8.97 -8.54 -11.28
CA GLU A 54 -8.31 -9.79 -11.65
C GLU A 54 -7.64 -10.47 -10.44
N ALA A 55 -7.12 -9.70 -9.49
CA ALA A 55 -6.51 -10.22 -8.27
C ALA A 55 -7.47 -11.04 -7.40
N ALA A 56 -8.78 -10.76 -7.49
CA ALA A 56 -9.79 -11.53 -6.78
C ALA A 56 -9.89 -12.98 -7.24
N LYS A 57 -9.49 -13.27 -8.50
CA LYS A 57 -9.54 -14.60 -9.13
C LYS A 57 -8.34 -15.47 -8.81
N ILE A 58 -7.26 -14.87 -8.29
CA ILE A 58 -6.02 -15.58 -7.95
C ILE A 58 -6.23 -16.35 -6.64
N GLU A 59 -5.57 -17.51 -6.54
CA GLU A 59 -5.63 -18.41 -5.38
C GLU A 59 -5.31 -17.67 -4.08
N LYS A 60 -6.16 -17.82 -3.06
CA LYS A 60 -6.00 -17.15 -1.77
C LYS A 60 -5.14 -17.99 -0.83
N THR A 61 -4.08 -17.38 -0.29
CA THR A 61 -3.09 -18.03 0.58
C THR A 61 -3.28 -17.68 2.06
N GLY A 62 -4.44 -17.17 2.44
CA GLY A 62 -4.73 -16.72 3.80
C GLY A 62 -4.52 -15.23 3.99
N ASP A 63 -4.53 -14.79 5.25
CA ASP A 63 -4.33 -13.39 5.61
C ASP A 63 -2.83 -13.03 5.61
N TYR A 64 -2.52 -11.74 5.48
CA TYR A 64 -1.14 -11.28 5.36
C TYR A 64 -0.34 -11.36 6.69
N LEU A 65 -1.02 -11.40 7.85
CA LEU A 65 -0.39 -11.60 9.16
C LEU A 65 -0.16 -13.08 9.46
N ARG A 66 -1.08 -13.94 9.00
CA ARG A 66 -1.08 -15.39 9.22
C ARG A 66 -1.36 -16.12 7.91
N PRO A 67 -0.42 -16.07 6.95
CA PRO A 67 -0.58 -16.81 5.70
C PRO A 67 -0.54 -18.32 5.95
N ASN A 68 -1.27 -19.06 5.15
CA ASN A 68 -1.19 -20.52 5.14
C ASN A 68 0.11 -20.95 4.44
N ILE A 69 1.12 -21.29 5.22
CA ILE A 69 2.46 -21.65 4.74
C ILE A 69 2.43 -22.88 3.83
N GLU A 70 1.64 -23.89 4.17
CA GLU A 70 1.51 -25.11 3.34
C GLU A 70 0.90 -24.78 1.99
N LYS A 71 -0.14 -23.93 1.97
CA LYS A 71 -0.77 -23.47 0.73
C LYS A 71 0.22 -22.68 -0.13
N VAL A 72 0.96 -21.74 0.47
CA VAL A 72 2.01 -20.98 -0.24
C VAL A 72 3.04 -21.94 -0.85
N TYR A 73 3.54 -22.91 -0.07
CA TYR A 73 4.53 -23.87 -0.52
C TYR A 73 3.99 -24.77 -1.66
N SER A 74 2.74 -25.23 -1.56
CA SER A 74 2.11 -26.07 -2.58
C SER A 74 1.97 -25.40 -3.95
N LEU A 75 1.96 -24.09 -3.99
CA LEU A 75 1.94 -23.29 -5.23
C LEU A 75 3.29 -23.26 -5.94
N LYS A 76 4.35 -23.79 -5.33
CA LYS A 76 5.72 -23.83 -5.87
C LYS A 76 6.18 -22.47 -6.40
N PRO A 77 6.18 -21.42 -5.56
CA PRO A 77 6.59 -20.10 -5.99
C PRO A 77 8.10 -20.00 -6.15
N ASP A 78 8.56 -19.24 -7.15
CA ASP A 78 9.95 -18.83 -7.29
C ASP A 78 10.31 -17.70 -6.32
N VAL A 79 9.31 -16.88 -5.94
CA VAL A 79 9.46 -15.79 -4.98
C VAL A 79 8.16 -15.50 -4.24
N VAL A 80 8.27 -15.22 -2.93
CA VAL A 80 7.16 -14.76 -2.09
C VAL A 80 7.46 -13.35 -1.60
N PHE A 81 6.55 -12.40 -1.86
CA PHE A 81 6.64 -11.03 -1.38
C PHE A 81 5.86 -10.87 -0.07
N THR A 82 6.54 -10.37 0.97
CA THR A 82 5.94 -10.07 2.28
C THR A 82 6.54 -8.80 2.87
N GLY A 83 5.86 -8.19 3.85
CA GLY A 83 6.43 -7.08 4.62
C GLY A 83 7.44 -7.58 5.66
N ALA A 84 8.49 -6.82 5.90
CA ALA A 84 9.48 -7.13 6.93
C ALA A 84 8.87 -7.20 8.35
N TRP A 85 7.72 -6.53 8.55
CA TRP A 85 6.94 -6.52 9.79
C TRP A 85 6.04 -7.77 9.95
N ALA A 86 5.76 -8.54 8.87
CA ALA A 86 4.91 -9.75 8.92
C ALA A 86 5.47 -10.90 9.78
N GLY A 87 6.52 -10.59 10.51
CA GLY A 87 7.12 -11.45 11.52
C GLY A 87 8.24 -12.33 10.96
N LYS A 88 9.33 -12.36 11.72
CA LYS A 88 10.47 -13.28 11.46
C LYS A 88 10.04 -14.73 11.31
N SER A 89 8.88 -15.10 11.85
CA SER A 89 8.29 -16.43 11.80
C SER A 89 7.88 -16.85 10.39
N VAL A 90 7.11 -16.02 9.66
CA VAL A 90 6.65 -16.31 8.28
C VAL A 90 7.86 -16.44 7.35
N VAL A 91 8.77 -15.46 7.41
CA VAL A 91 10.00 -15.48 6.60
C VAL A 91 10.82 -16.73 6.90
N LYS A 92 11.04 -17.06 8.19
CA LYS A 92 11.81 -18.23 8.61
C LYS A 92 11.18 -19.53 8.13
N GLN A 93 9.87 -19.69 8.28
CA GLN A 93 9.15 -20.91 7.88
C GLN A 93 9.25 -21.12 6.37
N LEU A 94 8.97 -20.10 5.55
CA LEU A 94 9.07 -20.23 4.09
C LEU A 94 10.51 -20.48 3.64
N SER A 95 11.49 -19.78 4.22
CA SER A 95 12.91 -19.99 3.86
C SER A 95 13.41 -21.38 4.25
N SER A 96 12.95 -21.95 5.37
CA SER A 96 13.31 -23.32 5.76
C SER A 96 12.78 -24.40 4.80
N LEU A 97 11.74 -24.07 4.03
CA LEU A 97 11.20 -24.90 2.96
C LEU A 97 11.89 -24.65 1.59
N GLY A 98 12.95 -23.83 1.57
CA GLY A 98 13.68 -23.51 0.35
C GLY A 98 13.01 -22.44 -0.52
N VAL A 99 11.95 -21.79 -0.04
CA VAL A 99 11.26 -20.72 -0.77
C VAL A 99 12.03 -19.41 -0.66
N LYS A 100 12.28 -18.75 -1.79
CA LYS A 100 12.87 -17.40 -1.81
C LYS A 100 11.85 -16.39 -1.30
N VAL A 101 12.17 -15.67 -0.23
CA VAL A 101 11.30 -14.65 0.36
C VAL A 101 11.91 -13.27 0.16
N ALA A 102 11.17 -12.39 -0.47
CA ALA A 102 11.45 -10.96 -0.56
C ALA A 102 10.68 -10.24 0.55
N ALA A 103 11.33 -10.08 1.72
CA ALA A 103 10.81 -9.29 2.83
C ALA A 103 11.11 -7.81 2.59
N LEU A 104 10.07 -7.03 2.27
CA LEU A 104 10.21 -5.62 1.90
C LEU A 104 10.15 -4.72 3.14
N PRO A 105 10.90 -3.60 3.14
CA PRO A 105 10.88 -2.66 4.27
C PRO A 105 9.49 -2.06 4.46
N GLU A 106 9.19 -1.64 5.70
CA GLU A 106 7.97 -0.92 6.02
C GLU A 106 8.02 0.49 5.45
N GLU A 107 6.93 0.92 4.83
CA GLU A 107 6.74 2.26 4.33
C GLU A 107 6.33 3.19 5.49
N LYS A 108 7.21 4.13 5.87
CA LYS A 108 6.94 5.17 6.87
C LYS A 108 6.49 6.49 6.25
N LYS A 109 6.78 6.69 4.96
CA LYS A 109 6.37 7.84 4.16
C LYS A 109 5.66 7.38 2.90
N ALA A 110 4.77 8.19 2.39
CA ALA A 110 4.05 7.89 1.14
C ALA A 110 5.01 7.62 -0.03
N GLU A 111 6.13 8.34 -0.13
CA GLU A 111 7.14 8.13 -1.19
C GLU A 111 7.97 6.85 -1.04
N ASP A 112 7.94 6.17 0.11
CA ASP A 112 8.68 4.90 0.28
C ASP A 112 8.17 3.82 -0.68
N VAL A 113 6.93 3.97 -1.19
CA VAL A 113 6.38 3.14 -2.27
C VAL A 113 7.30 3.07 -3.49
N LEU A 114 8.07 4.12 -3.78
CA LEU A 114 9.02 4.14 -4.91
C LEU A 114 10.15 3.11 -4.71
N THR A 115 10.55 2.89 -3.46
CA THR A 115 11.54 1.86 -3.11
C THR A 115 10.93 0.47 -3.22
N THR A 116 9.71 0.28 -2.70
CA THR A 116 8.96 -0.98 -2.81
C THR A 116 8.76 -1.38 -4.28
N VAL A 117 8.37 -0.43 -5.15
CA VAL A 117 8.24 -0.65 -6.60
C VAL A 117 9.54 -1.16 -7.21
N ARG A 118 10.67 -0.50 -6.90
CA ARG A 118 11.98 -0.90 -7.45
C ARG A 118 12.41 -2.29 -6.98
N LEU A 119 12.19 -2.61 -5.72
CA LEU A 119 12.55 -3.91 -5.14
C LEU A 119 11.70 -5.04 -5.76
N ILE A 120 10.38 -4.85 -5.89
CA ILE A 120 9.49 -5.83 -6.53
C ILE A 120 9.88 -6.00 -8.01
N ALA A 121 10.06 -4.90 -8.74
CA ALA A 121 10.44 -4.93 -10.15
C ALA A 121 11.79 -5.65 -10.38
N ALA A 122 12.77 -5.43 -9.50
CA ALA A 122 14.05 -6.11 -9.57
C ALA A 122 13.90 -7.63 -9.34
N ALA A 123 13.09 -8.04 -8.35
CA ALA A 123 12.85 -9.45 -8.04
C ALA A 123 12.12 -10.19 -9.17
N LEU A 124 11.25 -9.48 -9.91
CA LEU A 124 10.48 -10.01 -11.04
C LEU A 124 11.22 -9.86 -12.40
N GLY A 125 12.43 -9.28 -12.43
CA GLY A 125 13.12 -9.00 -13.69
C GLY A 125 12.46 -7.92 -14.57
N ARG A 126 11.65 -7.03 -13.99
CA ARG A 126 10.88 -6.00 -14.67
C ARG A 126 11.47 -4.58 -14.40
N LYS A 127 12.79 -4.44 -14.46
CA LYS A 127 13.51 -3.22 -14.05
C LYS A 127 13.04 -1.96 -14.82
N GLU A 128 12.83 -2.06 -16.12
CA GLU A 128 12.39 -0.96 -16.97
C GLU A 128 10.96 -0.50 -16.60
N ALA A 129 10.03 -1.44 -16.41
CA ALA A 129 8.67 -1.16 -15.94
C ALA A 129 8.69 -0.52 -14.54
N GLY A 130 9.59 -1.01 -13.65
CA GLY A 130 9.80 -0.45 -12.33
C GLY A 130 10.31 0.99 -12.36
N ALA A 131 11.26 1.30 -13.25
CA ALA A 131 11.75 2.65 -13.46
C ALA A 131 10.66 3.59 -13.98
N ALA A 132 9.88 3.16 -14.97
CA ALA A 132 8.76 3.93 -15.52
C ALA A 132 7.67 4.19 -14.47
N LEU A 133 7.26 3.16 -13.72
CA LEU A 133 6.27 3.29 -12.65
C LEU A 133 6.76 4.22 -11.53
N SER A 134 8.01 4.07 -11.10
CA SER A 134 8.61 4.93 -10.08
C SER A 134 8.68 6.39 -10.55
N ALA A 135 9.04 6.65 -11.81
CA ALA A 135 9.09 7.98 -12.37
C ALA A 135 7.71 8.64 -12.41
N ARG A 136 6.67 7.89 -12.83
CA ARG A 136 5.28 8.36 -12.83
C ARG A 136 4.81 8.73 -11.43
N LEU A 137 4.97 7.84 -10.46
CA LEU A 137 4.55 8.09 -9.08
C LEU A 137 5.32 9.26 -8.44
N SER A 138 6.64 9.36 -8.71
CA SER A 138 7.45 10.50 -8.26
C SER A 138 6.95 11.83 -8.83
N ALA A 139 6.55 11.85 -10.09
CA ALA A 139 5.97 13.05 -10.72
C ALA A 139 4.62 13.41 -10.06
N GLU A 140 3.76 12.43 -9.78
CA GLU A 140 2.49 12.63 -9.10
C GLU A 140 2.70 13.23 -7.69
N PHE A 141 3.64 12.70 -6.89
CA PHE A 141 3.97 13.26 -5.58
C PHE A 141 4.53 14.70 -5.67
N LYS A 142 5.39 14.97 -6.65
CA LYS A 142 5.97 16.31 -6.86
C LYS A 142 4.96 17.34 -7.36
N SER A 143 3.91 16.89 -8.05
CA SER A 143 2.86 17.78 -8.56
C SER A 143 1.86 18.21 -7.47
N MET A 144 1.93 17.61 -6.28
CA MET A 144 1.04 17.98 -5.18
C MET A 144 1.27 19.44 -4.77
N PRO A 145 0.19 20.22 -4.59
CA PRO A 145 0.33 21.61 -4.18
C PRO A 145 1.01 21.73 -2.80
N PRO A 146 1.74 22.81 -2.54
CA PRO A 146 2.36 23.03 -1.23
C PRO A 146 1.31 23.08 -0.11
N ALA A 147 1.74 22.78 1.12
CA ALA A 147 0.88 22.89 2.28
C ALA A 147 0.28 24.31 2.40
N PRO A 148 -0.98 24.45 2.82
CA PRO A 148 -1.58 25.75 3.07
C PRO A 148 -0.86 26.47 4.23
N LYS A 149 -0.97 27.81 4.29
CA LYS A 149 -0.36 28.60 5.38
C LYS A 149 -0.83 28.16 6.77
N ARG A 150 -2.08 27.71 6.87
CA ARG A 150 -2.67 27.13 8.07
C ARG A 150 -3.22 25.75 7.77
N PRO A 151 -2.45 24.67 8.00
CA PRO A 151 -2.93 23.30 7.87
C PRO A 151 -4.03 23.00 8.90
N LEU A 152 -5.10 22.34 8.45
CA LEU A 152 -6.13 21.85 9.36
C LEU A 152 -5.57 20.75 10.27
N LYS A 153 -6.00 20.77 11.55
CA LYS A 153 -5.76 19.68 12.49
C LYS A 153 -6.61 18.47 12.07
N VAL A 154 -5.97 17.34 11.78
CA VAL A 154 -6.64 16.14 11.25
C VAL A 154 -6.44 14.97 12.21
N TYR A 155 -7.54 14.36 12.63
CA TYR A 155 -7.53 13.05 13.29
C TYR A 155 -7.75 11.95 12.26
N VAL A 156 -6.95 10.89 12.32
CA VAL A 156 -7.14 9.69 11.50
C VAL A 156 -7.59 8.56 12.42
N GLU A 157 -8.81 8.09 12.24
CA GLU A 157 -9.28 6.86 12.85
C GLU A 157 -9.07 5.72 11.85
N ALA A 158 -8.01 4.94 12.11
CA ALA A 158 -7.58 3.89 11.18
C ALA A 158 -8.47 2.64 11.26
N ASP A 159 -9.01 2.36 12.43
CA ASP A 159 -9.91 1.24 12.69
C ASP A 159 -10.77 1.52 13.92
N ASP A 160 -11.82 0.73 14.12
CA ASP A 160 -12.67 0.78 15.31
C ASP A 160 -11.84 0.57 16.57
N GLY A 161 -12.26 1.19 17.69
CA GLY A 161 -11.55 1.08 18.94
C GLY A 161 -10.39 2.09 19.12
N GLY A 162 -10.39 3.19 18.36
CA GLY A 162 -9.48 4.33 18.56
C GLY A 162 -8.09 4.11 17.98
N TRP A 163 -7.90 3.15 17.08
CA TRP A 163 -6.63 3.00 16.38
C TRP A 163 -6.35 4.22 15.50
N THR A 164 -5.19 4.81 15.69
CA THR A 164 -4.71 6.01 15.00
C THR A 164 -3.25 5.88 14.58
N THR A 165 -2.68 6.94 14.05
CA THR A 165 -1.32 6.94 13.53
C THR A 165 -0.49 8.11 14.05
N GLY A 166 0.77 7.84 14.39
CA GLY A 166 1.78 8.84 14.74
C GLY A 166 2.69 9.18 13.56
N SER A 167 3.83 9.83 13.86
CA SER A 167 4.76 10.33 12.85
C SER A 167 5.51 9.26 12.05
N GLU A 168 5.54 8.01 12.53
CA GLU A 168 6.23 6.90 11.85
C GLU A 168 5.29 6.06 10.97
N SER A 169 4.22 6.67 10.45
CA SER A 169 3.26 6.04 9.54
C SER A 169 3.15 6.83 8.23
N PHE A 170 3.12 6.12 7.11
CA PHE A 170 2.88 6.74 5.79
C PHE A 170 1.51 7.45 5.73
N LEU A 171 0.51 7.03 6.52
CA LEU A 171 -0.78 7.72 6.60
C LEU A 171 -0.63 9.13 7.18
N SER A 172 0.22 9.31 8.20
CA SER A 172 0.53 10.63 8.74
C SER A 172 1.24 11.53 7.71
N ASP A 173 2.16 10.96 6.92
CA ASP A 173 2.79 11.66 5.81
C ASP A 173 1.77 11.99 4.70
N ALA A 174 0.85 11.07 4.39
CA ALA A 174 -0.23 11.30 3.44
C ALA A 174 -1.14 12.47 3.84
N VAL A 175 -1.52 12.56 5.12
CA VAL A 175 -2.25 13.71 5.67
C VAL A 175 -1.46 15.00 5.48
N THR A 176 -0.16 14.99 5.77
CA THR A 176 0.71 16.16 5.60
C THR A 176 0.81 16.59 4.14
N ARG A 177 0.95 15.65 3.20
CA ARG A 177 0.96 15.93 1.75
C ARG A 177 -0.37 16.45 1.24
N ALA A 178 -1.48 15.97 1.80
CA ALA A 178 -2.79 16.54 1.54
C ALA A 178 -2.98 17.97 2.10
N GLY A 179 -1.99 18.48 2.83
CA GLY A 179 -2.00 19.80 3.44
C GLY A 179 -2.61 19.86 4.84
N GLY A 180 -2.93 18.71 5.46
CA GLY A 180 -3.35 18.60 6.84
C GLY A 180 -2.17 18.50 7.82
N ARG A 181 -2.48 18.51 9.10
CA ARG A 181 -1.56 18.25 10.19
C ARG A 181 -2.17 17.21 11.11
N ASN A 182 -1.58 16.01 11.14
CA ASN A 182 -2.03 14.96 12.03
C ASN A 182 -1.95 15.46 13.50
N VAL A 183 -3.05 15.33 14.23
CA VAL A 183 -3.11 15.76 15.65
C VAL A 183 -2.15 14.95 16.53
N PHE A 184 -1.85 13.71 16.15
CA PHE A 184 -0.86 12.84 16.78
C PHE A 184 0.50 12.82 16.07
N GLY A 185 0.77 13.78 15.20
CA GLY A 185 2.03 13.86 14.45
C GLY A 185 3.28 14.09 15.31
N GLY A 186 3.13 14.40 16.61
CA GLY A 186 4.22 14.44 17.59
C GLY A 186 4.60 13.10 18.17
N GLU A 187 3.73 12.08 18.07
CA GLU A 187 3.95 10.73 18.57
C GLU A 187 4.92 9.96 17.67
N LYS A 188 6.09 9.62 18.20
CA LYS A 188 7.11 8.83 17.49
C LYS A 188 6.76 7.34 17.46
N ARG A 189 5.63 7.02 16.88
CA ARG A 189 5.07 5.67 16.73
C ARG A 189 4.44 5.54 15.34
N GLY A 190 4.27 4.31 14.85
CA GLY A 190 3.48 4.01 13.66
C GLY A 190 1.99 4.06 13.97
N TYR A 191 1.44 2.93 14.43
CA TYR A 191 0.03 2.78 14.80
C TYR A 191 -0.11 2.53 16.29
N PHE A 192 -1.16 3.10 16.91
CA PHE A 192 -1.47 2.93 18.32
C PHE A 192 -2.93 3.27 18.61
N GLN A 193 -3.40 2.92 19.79
CA GLN A 193 -4.71 3.33 20.28
C GLN A 193 -4.63 4.65 21.03
N ALA A 194 -5.44 5.63 20.63
CA ALA A 194 -5.70 6.85 21.37
C ALA A 194 -6.99 6.70 22.17
N THR A 195 -7.07 7.31 23.32
CA THR A 195 -8.31 7.42 24.06
C THR A 195 -9.23 8.46 23.44
N TRP A 196 -10.54 8.31 23.65
CA TRP A 196 -11.50 9.29 23.17
C TRP A 196 -11.28 10.68 23.77
N GLU A 197 -10.89 10.73 25.04
CA GLU A 197 -10.56 11.95 25.77
C GLU A 197 -9.38 12.69 25.15
N GLU A 198 -8.33 11.98 24.71
CA GLU A 198 -7.19 12.57 24.01
C GLU A 198 -7.64 13.20 22.70
N VAL A 199 -8.50 12.53 21.93
CA VAL A 199 -9.04 13.06 20.67
C VAL A 199 -9.86 14.33 20.90
N LEU A 200 -10.72 14.34 21.96
CA LEU A 200 -11.51 15.52 22.33
C LEU A 200 -10.62 16.71 22.73
N LEU A 201 -9.57 16.47 23.54
CA LEU A 201 -8.64 17.52 23.97
C LEU A 201 -7.86 18.13 22.82
N LEU A 202 -7.51 17.34 21.80
CA LEU A 202 -6.81 17.83 20.62
C LEU A 202 -7.72 18.64 19.68
N ASP A 203 -9.02 18.47 19.80
CA ASP A 203 -10.06 19.15 19.02
C ASP A 203 -9.70 19.27 17.53
N PRO A 204 -9.72 18.15 16.78
CA PRO A 204 -9.40 18.15 15.36
C PRO A 204 -10.41 18.98 14.56
N GLU A 205 -9.93 19.65 13.49
CA GLU A 205 -10.72 20.44 12.55
C GLU A 205 -11.26 19.60 11.37
N ALA A 206 -10.72 18.39 11.21
CA ALA A 206 -11.22 17.35 10.31
C ALA A 206 -10.93 15.97 10.89
N VAL A 207 -11.78 14.99 10.57
CA VAL A 207 -11.65 13.59 10.95
C VAL A 207 -11.67 12.74 9.69
N ILE A 208 -10.75 11.80 9.56
CA ILE A 208 -10.74 10.78 8.51
C ILE A 208 -11.14 9.46 9.18
N LEU A 209 -12.28 8.92 8.77
CA LEU A 209 -12.72 7.59 9.20
C LEU A 209 -12.37 6.55 8.13
N LEU A 210 -11.50 5.62 8.46
CA LEU A 210 -11.15 4.50 7.59
C LEU A 210 -11.98 3.24 7.90
N SER A 211 -12.79 3.29 8.97
CA SER A 211 -13.85 2.32 9.28
C SER A 211 -15.03 3.03 9.95
N GLY A 212 -16.16 2.33 10.06
CA GLY A 212 -17.37 2.91 10.64
C GLY A 212 -18.05 3.98 9.78
N SER A 213 -18.95 4.72 10.38
CA SER A 213 -19.73 5.78 9.72
C SER A 213 -19.61 7.12 10.45
N ALA A 214 -19.82 8.20 9.70
CA ALA A 214 -19.87 9.54 10.28
C ALA A 214 -20.95 9.63 11.40
N ARG A 215 -22.11 8.98 11.18
CA ARG A 215 -23.20 8.94 12.16
C ARG A 215 -22.78 8.31 13.49
N GLU A 216 -22.06 7.20 13.45
CA GLU A 216 -21.55 6.52 14.66
C GLU A 216 -20.51 7.37 15.38
N PHE A 217 -19.61 8.00 14.63
CA PHE A 217 -18.61 8.91 15.19
C PHE A 217 -19.27 10.11 15.87
N GLU A 218 -20.23 10.76 15.21
CA GLU A 218 -20.96 11.95 15.71
C GLU A 218 -21.88 11.64 16.89
N ALA A 219 -22.28 10.38 17.08
CA ALA A 219 -23.09 9.94 18.21
C ALA A 219 -22.26 9.72 19.50
N ARG A 220 -20.93 9.76 19.42
CA ARG A 220 -20.06 9.58 20.60
C ARG A 220 -20.23 10.75 21.60
N PRO A 221 -19.97 10.52 22.90
CA PRO A 221 -20.06 11.59 23.90
C PRO A 221 -19.24 12.82 23.51
N MET A 222 -19.83 13.99 23.56
CA MET A 222 -19.21 15.28 23.26
C MET A 222 -18.69 15.47 21.81
N ALA A 223 -18.88 14.50 20.90
CA ALA A 223 -18.43 14.61 19.51
C ALA A 223 -19.04 15.83 18.80
N LYS A 224 -20.30 16.18 19.12
CA LYS A 224 -21.00 17.33 18.53
C LYS A 224 -20.34 18.70 18.85
N ASP A 225 -19.52 18.74 19.89
CA ASP A 225 -18.80 19.97 20.28
C ASP A 225 -17.47 20.12 19.55
N MET A 226 -16.97 19.06 18.93
CA MET A 226 -15.71 19.02 18.18
C MET A 226 -15.78 19.93 16.94
N ALA A 227 -14.69 20.63 16.65
CA ALA A 227 -14.58 21.53 15.50
C ALA A 227 -14.85 20.83 14.16
N ALA A 228 -14.38 19.59 14.01
CA ALA A 228 -14.60 18.79 12.81
C ALA A 228 -16.08 18.51 12.55
N VAL A 229 -16.82 18.12 13.59
CA VAL A 229 -18.26 17.79 13.48
C VAL A 229 -19.06 19.06 13.19
N LYS A 230 -18.81 20.15 13.91
CA LYS A 230 -19.46 21.46 13.65
C LYS A 230 -19.23 21.97 12.23
N ALA A 231 -18.08 21.63 11.65
CA ALA A 231 -17.72 22.04 10.29
C ALA A 231 -18.16 21.02 9.20
N GLY A 232 -18.81 19.90 9.57
CA GLY A 232 -19.19 18.84 8.64
C GLY A 232 -18.00 18.17 7.96
N ARG A 233 -16.84 18.08 8.65
CA ARG A 233 -15.60 17.51 8.13
C ARG A 233 -15.27 16.15 8.75
N VAL A 234 -16.27 15.29 8.86
CA VAL A 234 -16.08 13.86 9.15
C VAL A 234 -16.03 13.13 7.81
N ILE A 235 -14.84 12.83 7.35
CA ILE A 235 -14.54 12.35 6.00
C ILE A 235 -14.60 10.83 5.96
N THR A 236 -15.53 10.29 5.18
CA THR A 236 -15.71 8.85 4.89
C THR A 236 -15.60 8.52 3.40
N ALA A 237 -15.39 9.54 2.55
CA ALA A 237 -15.50 9.44 1.10
C ALA A 237 -14.19 9.04 0.39
N LEU A 238 -13.13 8.67 1.13
CA LEU A 238 -11.90 8.11 0.55
C LEU A 238 -12.12 6.66 0.13
N ASP A 239 -11.43 6.22 -0.94
CA ASP A 239 -11.24 4.79 -1.16
C ASP A 239 -10.29 4.28 -0.06
N ARG A 240 -10.87 3.59 0.94
CA ARG A 240 -10.12 3.07 2.08
C ARG A 240 -8.94 2.24 1.64
N ASP A 241 -9.16 1.30 0.71
CA ASP A 241 -8.13 0.39 0.23
C ASP A 241 -6.99 1.13 -0.47
N ALA A 242 -7.32 2.11 -1.32
CA ALA A 242 -6.31 2.90 -2.01
C ALA A 242 -5.54 3.83 -1.05
N PHE A 243 -6.21 4.37 -0.02
CA PHE A 243 -5.58 5.27 0.95
C PHE A 243 -4.73 4.54 1.99
N THR A 244 -5.15 3.33 2.42
CA THR A 244 -4.42 2.54 3.44
C THR A 244 -3.35 1.60 2.87
N ARG A 245 -3.18 1.56 1.55
CA ARG A 245 -2.19 0.74 0.87
C ARG A 245 -1.11 1.62 0.25
N PRO A 246 0.16 1.52 0.70
CA PRO A 246 1.25 2.24 0.06
C PRO A 246 1.54 1.62 -1.32
N GLY A 247 0.76 2.05 -2.32
CA GLY A 247 0.70 1.49 -3.65
C GLY A 247 0.50 2.54 -4.74
N PRO A 248 0.30 2.10 -6.00
CA PRO A 248 0.20 3.00 -7.15
C PRO A 248 -1.00 3.96 -7.13
N ARG A 249 -2.03 3.69 -6.30
CA ARG A 249 -3.23 4.53 -6.19
C ARG A 249 -3.12 5.62 -5.10
N LEU A 250 -2.16 5.48 -4.18
CA LEU A 250 -2.02 6.37 -3.03
C LEU A 250 -1.90 7.87 -3.40
N PRO A 251 -1.12 8.29 -4.42
CA PRO A 251 -1.05 9.70 -4.79
C PRO A 251 -2.40 10.30 -5.16
N GLY A 252 -3.24 9.54 -5.88
CA GLY A 252 -4.60 9.95 -6.24
C GLY A 252 -5.48 10.19 -5.02
N GLU A 253 -5.42 9.30 -4.02
CA GLU A 253 -6.20 9.43 -2.79
C GLU A 253 -5.68 10.56 -1.88
N ILE A 254 -4.38 10.84 -1.88
CA ILE A 254 -3.84 12.04 -1.19
C ILE A 254 -4.40 13.32 -1.82
N ASN A 255 -4.45 13.41 -3.14
CA ASN A 255 -5.06 14.55 -3.82
C ASN A 255 -6.57 14.65 -3.53
N ARG A 256 -7.27 13.52 -3.51
CA ARG A 256 -8.69 13.46 -3.12
C ARG A 256 -8.90 13.94 -1.68
N LEU A 257 -8.07 13.49 -0.74
CA LEU A 257 -8.11 13.96 0.64
C LEU A 257 -7.94 15.48 0.70
N ARG A 258 -7.01 16.06 -0.07
CA ARG A 258 -6.84 17.52 -0.13
C ARG A 258 -8.10 18.23 -0.59
N MET A 259 -8.79 17.72 -1.61
CA MET A 259 -10.07 18.28 -2.07
C MET A 259 -11.15 18.20 -0.98
N LEU A 260 -11.20 17.10 -0.23
CA LEU A 260 -12.16 16.93 0.88
C LEU A 260 -11.85 17.85 2.06
N LEU A 261 -10.59 18.16 2.31
CA LEU A 261 -10.19 19.09 3.39
C LEU A 261 -10.45 20.56 3.06
N TYR A 262 -10.25 20.96 1.79
CA TYR A 262 -10.22 22.40 1.41
C TYR A 262 -11.19 22.78 0.31
N GLY A 263 -11.93 21.83 -0.26
CA GLY A 263 -12.77 22.04 -1.45
C GLY A 263 -11.97 21.96 -2.75
N ALA A 264 -12.67 21.75 -3.86
CA ALA A 264 -12.07 21.88 -5.18
C ALA A 264 -11.77 23.36 -5.42
N LYS A 265 -10.51 23.72 -5.70
CA LYS A 265 -10.13 25.04 -6.20
C LYS A 265 -10.23 25.06 -7.71
#